data_2ebd3eac2573054a42d672236bbd6c34
#
_entry.id   2ebd3eac2573054a42d672236bbd6c34
#
_cell.length_a   1.000
_cell.length_b   1.000
_cell.length_c   1.000
_cell.angle_alpha   90.00
_cell.angle_beta   90.00
_cell.angle_gamma   90.00
#
_symmetry.space_group_name_H-M   'P 1'
#
loop_
_entity.id
_entity.type
_entity.pdbx_description
1 polymer ?
#
loop_
_entity_poly.entity_id
_entity_poly.type
_entity_poly.pdbx_seq_one_letter_code
_entity_poly.pdbx_strand_id
1 'polypeptide(L)'
;VILKRGISATIEEWLMAAEYLLSSGTDNVILCERGIRTYEKATRNTLDLSAIQILRSLTHLPIIVDPSHAVGIRDKVSPMALSGVAAGADGIIVEVHNNPDKAMSDGAQSLYPTQFEKLMRDIDVMCPVVGKEITHIRSSKSEKTENQVETQKSADEITCAYSGSRGAYAEQAINHYFDGTATPVSCNNFREVFQAVKDGKADFGMIPVENSLAGSVYENYDNLLRFDDIAISGSIKLRIEHSLLTCKGGNIDSIKTVYSHPQGFAQCQEFLQKHPEWKLVECSSTTAAAQLVEEKNSPENAAIASINVAKYTKLEVIQSGIETDARNYTRFLLIQLADNINKTVVSDTKPNMATISFNVKDEVGSLYDCLGVFREIGISLSRLESRPIQGSPWKYMFYADVALSDKDDGTELLSKAENMLKKYTEEVKVLGIYSEIN
;
A
#
# COMPACT_ATOMS: atom_id res chain seq x y z
N VAL A 1 -26.92 14.54 12.48
CA VAL A 1 -27.17 15.70 11.59
C VAL A 1 -25.84 16.28 11.13
N ILE A 2 -25.67 16.57 9.82
CA ILE A 2 -24.54 17.36 9.31
C ILE A 2 -25.03 18.80 9.14
N LEU A 3 -24.50 19.71 9.96
CA LEU A 3 -24.83 21.13 9.93
C LEU A 3 -23.80 21.88 9.09
N LYS A 4 -24.17 22.20 7.83
CA LYS A 4 -23.32 22.98 6.94
C LYS A 4 -23.36 24.46 7.34
N ARG A 5 -22.18 25.10 7.37
CA ARG A 5 -22.05 26.54 7.64
C ARG A 5 -22.79 27.36 6.60
N GLY A 6 -23.56 28.34 7.02
CA GLY A 6 -24.12 29.35 6.13
C GLY A 6 -23.02 30.16 5.46
N ILE A 7 -23.17 30.46 4.15
CA ILE A 7 -22.13 31.15 3.35
C ILE A 7 -21.77 32.56 3.87
N SER A 8 -22.55 33.11 4.75
CA SER A 8 -22.34 34.42 5.40
C SER A 8 -22.39 34.34 6.93
N ALA A 9 -22.44 33.10 7.48
CA ALA A 9 -22.51 32.88 8.92
C ALA A 9 -21.15 33.04 9.58
N THR A 10 -21.11 33.76 10.70
CA THR A 10 -19.96 33.76 11.62
C THR A 10 -19.80 32.40 12.29
N ILE A 11 -18.66 32.16 12.90
CA ILE A 11 -18.43 30.94 13.69
C ILE A 11 -19.41 30.88 14.88
N GLU A 12 -19.67 32.01 15.53
CA GLU A 12 -20.60 32.11 16.66
C GLU A 12 -22.04 31.74 16.24
N GLU A 13 -22.54 32.33 15.14
CA GLU A 13 -23.89 32.02 14.64
C GLU A 13 -24.01 30.54 14.24
N TRP A 14 -22.95 29.97 13.71
CA TRP A 14 -22.92 28.53 13.34
C TRP A 14 -22.92 27.63 14.57
N LEU A 15 -22.18 27.97 15.65
CA LEU A 15 -22.19 27.24 16.91
C LEU A 15 -23.54 27.37 17.62
N MET A 16 -24.17 28.55 17.61
CA MET A 16 -25.54 28.74 18.16
C MET A 16 -26.57 27.87 17.42
N ALA A 17 -26.45 27.72 16.10
CA ALA A 17 -27.31 26.83 15.33
C ALA A 17 -27.05 25.33 15.69
N ALA A 18 -25.84 24.95 16.03
CA ALA A 18 -25.52 23.60 16.50
C ALA A 18 -26.10 23.37 17.91
N GLU A 19 -25.99 24.33 18.79
CA GLU A 19 -26.58 24.29 20.14
C GLU A 19 -28.12 24.13 20.10
N TYR A 20 -28.77 24.81 19.15
CA TYR A 20 -30.20 24.66 18.93
C TYR A 20 -30.59 23.22 18.55
N LEU A 21 -29.77 22.56 17.69
CA LEU A 21 -29.96 21.15 17.33
C LEU A 21 -29.76 20.22 18.54
N LEU A 22 -28.68 20.43 19.30
CA LEU A 22 -28.43 19.66 20.54
C LEU A 22 -29.54 19.78 21.54
N SER A 23 -30.04 21.00 21.79
CA SER A 23 -31.16 21.24 22.70
C SER A 23 -32.48 20.64 22.23
N SER A 24 -32.61 20.35 20.96
CA SER A 24 -33.76 19.67 20.36
C SER A 24 -33.74 18.15 20.54
N GLY A 25 -32.73 17.60 21.25
CA GLY A 25 -32.66 16.19 21.65
C GLY A 25 -31.85 15.28 20.67
N THR A 26 -30.95 15.84 19.85
CA THR A 26 -30.01 15.04 19.06
C THR A 26 -28.57 15.28 19.50
N ASP A 27 -27.86 14.22 19.91
CA ASP A 27 -26.44 14.28 20.28
C ASP A 27 -25.51 14.10 19.07
N ASN A 28 -26.07 13.71 17.92
CA ASN A 28 -25.31 13.39 16.71
C ASN A 28 -25.26 14.60 15.76
N VAL A 29 -24.46 15.61 16.11
CA VAL A 29 -24.25 16.81 15.28
C VAL A 29 -22.79 16.85 14.79
N ILE A 30 -22.61 17.04 13.48
CA ILE A 30 -21.32 17.20 12.82
C ILE A 30 -21.32 18.58 12.15
N LEU A 31 -20.31 19.39 12.39
CA LEU A 31 -20.11 20.67 11.72
C LEU A 31 -19.44 20.47 10.36
N CYS A 32 -19.94 21.15 9.31
CA CYS A 32 -19.39 21.04 7.98
C CYS A 32 -19.03 22.42 7.42
N GLU A 33 -17.72 22.72 7.31
CA GLU A 33 -17.25 23.90 6.60
C GLU A 33 -17.35 23.65 5.09
N ARG A 34 -18.13 24.49 4.38
CA ARG A 34 -18.46 24.33 2.96
C ARG A 34 -18.17 25.57 2.11
N GLY A 35 -17.33 26.44 2.62
CA GLY A 35 -16.97 27.72 2.01
C GLY A 35 -17.89 28.87 2.39
N ILE A 36 -17.27 30.02 2.55
CA ILE A 36 -17.91 31.28 2.86
C ILE A 36 -17.83 32.24 1.66
N ARG A 37 -18.76 33.18 1.58
CA ARG A 37 -18.71 34.23 0.58
C ARG A 37 -17.64 35.26 0.95
N THR A 38 -16.75 35.51 -0.01
CA THR A 38 -15.73 36.55 0.10
C THR A 38 -15.79 37.47 -1.14
N TYR A 39 -14.89 38.42 -1.22
CA TYR A 39 -14.73 39.26 -2.43
C TYR A 39 -14.12 38.51 -3.62
N GLU A 40 -13.44 37.34 -3.36
CA GLU A 40 -12.84 36.52 -4.42
C GLU A 40 -13.92 35.78 -5.22
N LYS A 41 -13.78 35.78 -6.56
CA LYS A 41 -14.74 35.18 -7.49
C LYS A 41 -14.14 34.08 -8.37
N ALA A 42 -12.85 33.77 -8.20
CA ALA A 42 -12.18 32.73 -8.96
C ALA A 42 -12.65 31.32 -8.56
N THR A 43 -13.22 31.16 -7.37
CA THR A 43 -13.88 29.96 -6.88
C THR A 43 -15.33 30.27 -6.49
N ARG A 44 -16.18 29.24 -6.40
CA ARG A 44 -17.59 29.40 -6.02
C ARG A 44 -17.74 30.07 -4.64
N ASN A 45 -16.95 29.63 -3.67
CA ASN A 45 -16.79 30.18 -2.32
C ASN A 45 -15.34 29.99 -1.87
N THR A 46 -14.94 30.66 -0.80
CA THR A 46 -13.62 30.48 -0.17
C THR A 46 -13.74 29.46 0.96
N LEU A 47 -13.02 28.33 0.87
CA LEU A 47 -12.96 27.36 1.98
C LEU A 47 -12.17 27.96 3.14
N ASP A 48 -12.83 28.17 4.29
CA ASP A 48 -12.23 28.76 5.48
C ASP A 48 -11.62 27.69 6.39
N LEU A 49 -10.39 27.30 6.06
CA LEU A 49 -9.66 26.29 6.83
C LEU A 49 -9.27 26.78 8.22
N SER A 50 -9.15 28.08 8.42
CA SER A 50 -8.84 28.67 9.74
C SER A 50 -9.95 28.43 10.75
N ALA A 51 -11.21 28.35 10.30
CA ALA A 51 -12.34 28.04 11.14
C ALA A 51 -12.22 26.69 11.87
N ILE A 52 -11.54 25.71 11.28
CA ILE A 52 -11.36 24.36 11.87
C ILE A 52 -10.63 24.45 13.20
N GLN A 53 -9.50 25.17 13.24
CA GLN A 53 -8.70 25.30 14.46
C GLN A 53 -9.37 26.15 15.52
N ILE A 54 -10.15 27.17 15.13
CA ILE A 54 -10.93 27.97 16.04
C ILE A 54 -12.05 27.12 16.66
N LEU A 55 -12.79 26.36 15.86
CA LEU A 55 -13.86 25.48 16.34
C LEU A 55 -13.35 24.41 17.30
N ARG A 56 -12.15 23.87 17.06
CA ARG A 56 -11.50 22.90 17.96
C ARG A 56 -11.33 23.42 19.40
N SER A 57 -11.13 24.72 19.57
CA SER A 57 -11.01 25.33 20.89
C SER A 57 -12.37 25.65 21.53
N LEU A 58 -13.45 25.66 20.76
CA LEU A 58 -14.78 26.11 21.19
C LEU A 58 -15.78 24.95 21.38
N THR A 59 -15.60 23.83 20.68
CA THR A 59 -16.54 22.70 20.72
C THR A 59 -15.85 21.35 20.62
N HIS A 60 -16.51 20.33 21.16
CA HIS A 60 -16.13 18.91 21.01
C HIS A 60 -16.75 18.23 19.79
N LEU A 61 -17.63 18.92 19.05
CA LEU A 61 -18.31 18.35 17.91
C LEU A 61 -17.34 18.02 16.79
N PRO A 62 -17.55 16.91 16.04
CA PRO A 62 -16.76 16.59 14.88
C PRO A 62 -16.88 17.68 13.80
N ILE A 63 -15.78 18.00 13.13
CA ILE A 63 -15.69 19.03 12.10
C ILE A 63 -15.24 18.39 10.79
N ILE A 64 -16.04 18.50 9.75
CA ILE A 64 -15.69 18.03 8.39
C ILE A 64 -15.63 19.19 7.42
N VAL A 65 -14.99 18.96 6.25
CA VAL A 65 -14.90 19.95 5.17
C VAL A 65 -15.59 19.45 3.90
N ASP A 66 -16.22 20.36 3.18
CA ASP A 66 -16.86 20.14 1.88
C ASP A 66 -16.18 20.99 0.80
N PRO A 67 -15.05 20.53 0.26
CA PRO A 67 -14.32 21.26 -0.77
C PRO A 67 -15.08 21.32 -2.10
N SER A 68 -15.93 20.34 -2.41
CA SER A 68 -16.72 20.34 -3.65
C SER A 68 -17.61 21.56 -3.75
N HIS A 69 -18.39 21.84 -2.70
CA HIS A 69 -19.28 23.01 -2.67
C HIS A 69 -18.55 24.33 -2.34
N ALA A 70 -17.35 24.25 -1.74
CA ALA A 70 -16.54 25.42 -1.52
C ALA A 70 -15.96 25.96 -2.83
N VAL A 71 -15.13 25.18 -3.51
CA VAL A 71 -14.40 25.68 -4.69
C VAL A 71 -15.19 25.57 -5.99
N GLY A 72 -16.06 24.57 -6.15
CA GLY A 72 -16.90 24.38 -7.34
C GLY A 72 -16.16 23.99 -8.61
N ILE A 73 -14.90 23.60 -8.51
CA ILE A 73 -13.99 23.24 -9.62
C ILE A 73 -13.33 21.91 -9.33
N ARG A 74 -13.58 20.89 -10.16
CA ARG A 74 -13.12 19.49 -9.99
C ARG A 74 -11.64 19.38 -9.61
N ASP A 75 -10.76 19.99 -10.38
CA ASP A 75 -9.31 19.89 -10.20
C ASP A 75 -8.81 20.54 -8.90
N LYS A 76 -9.62 21.34 -8.25
CA LYS A 76 -9.30 22.02 -6.99
C LYS A 76 -9.86 21.27 -5.77
N VAL A 77 -10.77 20.31 -5.96
CA VAL A 77 -11.41 19.57 -4.87
C VAL A 77 -10.39 18.76 -4.08
N SER A 78 -9.58 17.94 -4.75
CA SER A 78 -8.60 17.07 -4.07
C SER A 78 -7.54 17.85 -3.26
N PRO A 79 -6.87 18.90 -3.81
CA PRO A 79 -5.94 19.71 -3.03
C PRO A 79 -6.59 20.37 -1.81
N MET A 80 -7.83 20.84 -1.93
CA MET A 80 -8.55 21.48 -0.81
C MET A 80 -9.05 20.47 0.23
N ALA A 81 -9.40 19.24 -0.17
CA ALA A 81 -9.69 18.15 0.74
C ALA A 81 -8.46 17.80 1.60
N LEU A 82 -7.30 17.64 0.97
CA LEU A 82 -6.03 17.39 1.67
C LEU A 82 -5.67 18.53 2.61
N SER A 83 -5.85 19.77 2.18
CA SER A 83 -5.62 20.94 3.03
C SER A 83 -6.57 20.96 4.25
N GLY A 84 -7.81 20.51 4.09
CA GLY A 84 -8.77 20.36 5.19
C GLY A 84 -8.32 19.32 6.23
N VAL A 85 -7.83 18.18 5.78
CA VAL A 85 -7.24 17.14 6.65
C VAL A 85 -6.01 17.70 7.38
N ALA A 86 -5.12 18.38 6.66
CA ALA A 86 -3.93 19.03 7.24
C ALA A 86 -4.29 20.10 8.27
N ALA A 87 -5.40 20.83 8.06
CA ALA A 87 -5.93 21.79 9.02
C ALA A 87 -6.60 21.14 10.25
N GLY A 88 -6.72 19.82 10.30
CA GLY A 88 -7.23 19.07 11.45
C GLY A 88 -8.71 18.69 11.36
N ALA A 89 -9.35 18.73 10.18
CA ALA A 89 -10.72 18.23 10.01
C ALA A 89 -10.82 16.74 10.39
N ASP A 90 -11.98 16.31 10.92
CA ASP A 90 -12.27 14.91 11.28
C ASP A 90 -12.79 14.09 10.12
N GLY A 91 -13.08 14.75 9.00
CA GLY A 91 -13.53 14.07 7.79
C GLY A 91 -13.70 15.02 6.63
N ILE A 92 -14.01 14.46 5.49
CA ILE A 92 -14.32 15.18 4.26
C ILE A 92 -15.67 14.71 3.71
N ILE A 93 -16.34 15.59 2.97
CA ILE A 93 -17.48 15.23 2.12
C ILE A 93 -17.21 15.77 0.72
N VAL A 94 -17.19 14.89 -0.28
CA VAL A 94 -16.93 15.24 -1.67
C VAL A 94 -17.96 14.60 -2.59
N GLU A 95 -18.22 15.24 -3.69
CA GLU A 95 -19.10 14.71 -4.73
C GLU A 95 -18.30 13.83 -5.69
N VAL A 96 -18.83 12.62 -5.94
CA VAL A 96 -18.25 11.65 -6.87
C VAL A 96 -19.33 11.18 -7.83
N HIS A 97 -19.04 11.13 -9.11
CA HIS A 97 -19.95 10.65 -10.12
C HIS A 97 -19.23 9.78 -11.16
N ASN A 98 -19.85 8.70 -11.62
CA ASN A 98 -19.25 7.80 -12.61
C ASN A 98 -18.96 8.46 -13.95
N ASN A 99 -19.74 9.49 -14.30
CA ASN A 99 -19.54 10.31 -15.49
C ASN A 99 -19.90 11.78 -15.20
N PRO A 100 -19.01 12.55 -14.54
CA PRO A 100 -19.28 13.91 -14.11
C PRO A 100 -19.72 14.85 -15.23
N ASP A 101 -19.26 14.64 -16.45
CA ASP A 101 -19.59 15.49 -17.61
C ASP A 101 -21.04 15.30 -18.08
N LYS A 102 -21.71 14.23 -17.65
CA LYS A 102 -23.12 13.93 -17.88
C LYS A 102 -23.97 13.99 -16.61
N ALA A 103 -23.42 14.48 -15.50
CA ALA A 103 -24.16 14.61 -14.26
C ALA A 103 -25.32 15.61 -14.42
N MET A 104 -26.46 15.30 -13.83
CA MET A 104 -27.65 16.17 -13.88
C MET A 104 -27.47 17.44 -13.05
N SER A 105 -26.61 17.42 -12.03
CA SER A 105 -26.22 18.55 -11.19
C SER A 105 -24.76 18.42 -10.79
N ASP A 106 -24.12 19.55 -10.48
CA ASP A 106 -22.80 19.67 -9.85
C ASP A 106 -21.64 18.90 -10.54
N GLY A 107 -21.77 18.56 -11.82
CA GLY A 107 -20.76 17.83 -12.58
C GLY A 107 -19.39 18.52 -12.64
N ALA A 108 -19.38 19.88 -12.66
CA ALA A 108 -18.14 20.65 -12.69
C ALA A 108 -17.24 20.46 -11.45
N GLN A 109 -17.82 20.09 -10.31
CA GLN A 109 -17.14 19.90 -9.03
C GLN A 109 -17.03 18.42 -8.62
N SER A 110 -17.73 17.51 -9.32
CA SER A 110 -17.72 16.09 -9.01
C SER A 110 -16.43 15.42 -9.47
N LEU A 111 -15.83 14.59 -8.61
CA LEU A 111 -14.68 13.76 -8.95
C LEU A 111 -15.13 12.53 -9.76
N TYR A 112 -14.24 12.04 -10.62
CA TYR A 112 -14.34 10.67 -11.13
C TYR A 112 -14.01 9.67 -10.02
N PRO A 113 -14.52 8.42 -10.05
CA PRO A 113 -14.18 7.39 -9.06
C PRO A 113 -12.67 7.19 -8.88
N THR A 114 -11.90 7.23 -9.98
CA THR A 114 -10.45 7.10 -9.95
C THR A 114 -9.74 8.30 -9.28
N GLN A 115 -10.29 9.50 -9.41
CA GLN A 115 -9.77 10.68 -8.71
C GLN A 115 -10.09 10.61 -7.22
N PHE A 116 -11.26 10.12 -6.86
CA PHE A 116 -11.65 9.89 -5.47
C PHE A 116 -10.78 8.79 -4.82
N GLU A 117 -10.55 7.68 -5.51
CA GLU A 117 -9.64 6.62 -5.03
C GLU A 117 -8.23 7.16 -4.77
N LYS A 118 -7.71 7.99 -5.69
CA LYS A 118 -6.41 8.65 -5.49
C LYS A 118 -6.44 9.56 -4.26
N LEU A 119 -7.50 10.39 -4.13
CA LEU A 119 -7.66 11.29 -2.99
C LEU A 119 -7.66 10.51 -1.66
N MET A 120 -8.37 9.38 -1.57
CA MET A 120 -8.42 8.57 -0.35
C MET A 120 -7.07 7.98 0.01
N ARG A 121 -6.28 7.54 -0.98
CA ARG A 121 -4.89 7.09 -0.76
C ARG A 121 -3.99 8.23 -0.25
N ASP A 122 -4.12 9.41 -0.84
CA ASP A 122 -3.34 10.58 -0.43
C ASP A 122 -3.71 11.00 1.01
N ILE A 123 -4.98 10.89 1.41
CA ILE A 123 -5.46 11.14 2.78
C ILE A 123 -4.92 10.09 3.74
N ASP A 124 -4.90 8.82 3.38
CA ASP A 124 -4.37 7.73 4.22
C ASP A 124 -2.90 7.97 4.58
N VAL A 125 -2.11 8.45 3.63
CA VAL A 125 -0.71 8.85 3.85
C VAL A 125 -0.61 10.10 4.74
N MET A 126 -1.54 11.04 4.62
CA MET A 126 -1.50 12.31 5.36
C MET A 126 -2.00 12.18 6.80
N CYS A 127 -2.98 11.33 7.07
CA CYS A 127 -3.61 11.18 8.37
C CYS A 127 -2.61 10.97 9.52
N PRO A 128 -1.62 10.06 9.43
CA PRO A 128 -0.61 9.88 10.47
C PRO A 128 0.22 11.13 10.74
N VAL A 129 0.51 11.94 9.71
CA VAL A 129 1.29 13.19 9.84
C VAL A 129 0.59 14.21 10.73
N VAL A 130 -0.75 14.22 10.71
CA VAL A 130 -1.58 15.13 11.51
C VAL A 130 -2.17 14.46 12.76
N GLY A 131 -1.68 13.28 13.12
CA GLY A 131 -2.11 12.54 14.31
C GLY A 131 -3.52 11.96 14.21
N LYS A 132 -3.98 11.63 13.00
CA LYS A 132 -5.29 11.04 12.72
C LYS A 132 -5.16 9.69 12.01
N GLU A 133 -6.28 8.95 11.98
CA GLU A 133 -6.39 7.67 11.28
C GLU A 133 -7.66 7.66 10.42
N ILE A 134 -7.61 6.98 9.28
CA ILE A 134 -8.81 6.73 8.47
C ILE A 134 -9.63 5.61 9.12
N THR A 135 -10.93 5.88 9.30
CA THR A 135 -11.88 4.84 9.68
C THR A 135 -12.27 4.01 8.46
N HIS A 136 -11.79 2.79 8.39
CA HIS A 136 -12.24 1.83 7.38
C HIS A 136 -13.58 1.22 7.81
N ILE A 137 -14.69 1.71 7.24
CA ILE A 137 -16.02 1.13 7.46
C ILE A 137 -16.05 -0.22 6.71
N ARG A 138 -16.00 -1.33 7.44
CA ARG A 138 -16.38 -2.62 6.87
C ARG A 138 -17.86 -2.53 6.48
N SER A 139 -18.13 -2.49 5.18
CA SER A 139 -19.49 -2.53 4.67
C SER A 139 -20.08 -3.92 5.01
N SER A 140 -20.98 -3.93 5.99
CA SER A 140 -21.76 -5.12 6.37
C SER A 140 -22.92 -5.42 5.38
N LYS A 141 -22.86 -4.84 4.17
CA LYS A 141 -23.87 -5.04 3.12
C LYS A 141 -23.25 -5.07 1.73
N SER A 142 -22.61 -6.16 1.42
CA SER A 142 -22.58 -6.73 0.07
C SER A 142 -22.61 -8.26 0.16
N GLU A 143 -23.58 -8.78 0.92
CA GLU A 143 -24.14 -10.10 0.61
C GLU A 143 -25.04 -9.93 -0.60
N LYS A 144 -24.48 -9.94 -1.78
CA LYS A 144 -25.09 -10.54 -3.00
C LYS A 144 -24.10 -10.39 -4.14
N THR A 145 -23.65 -11.54 -4.57
CA THR A 145 -23.10 -11.84 -5.90
C THR A 145 -21.64 -11.40 -6.14
N GLU A 146 -20.74 -12.01 -5.39
CA GLU A 146 -19.56 -12.65 -5.98
C GLU A 146 -19.27 -13.88 -5.11
N ASN A 147 -19.15 -15.03 -5.73
CA ASN A 147 -18.83 -16.29 -5.08
C ASN A 147 -17.57 -16.15 -4.22
N GLN A 148 -17.73 -15.69 -2.97
CA GLN A 148 -16.89 -16.19 -1.91
C GLN A 148 -17.32 -17.64 -1.75
N VAL A 149 -16.61 -18.52 -2.43
CA VAL A 149 -16.46 -19.86 -1.95
C VAL A 149 -15.85 -19.65 -0.55
N GLU A 150 -16.69 -19.69 0.49
CA GLU A 150 -16.26 -20.14 1.80
C GLU A 150 -15.79 -21.57 1.57
N THR A 151 -14.55 -21.70 1.15
CA THR A 151 -13.83 -22.96 1.29
C THR A 151 -13.76 -23.16 2.80
N GLN A 152 -14.67 -23.99 3.32
CA GLN A 152 -14.43 -24.69 4.57
C GLN A 152 -13.03 -25.27 4.42
N LYS A 153 -12.05 -24.73 5.19
CA LYS A 153 -10.69 -25.23 5.25
C LYS A 153 -10.78 -26.75 5.44
N SER A 154 -10.45 -27.52 4.43
CA SER A 154 -9.96 -28.87 4.66
C SER A 154 -8.66 -28.68 5.46
N ALA A 155 -8.46 -29.42 6.51
CA ALA A 155 -7.39 -29.22 7.52
C ALA A 155 -5.96 -29.26 6.94
N ASP A 156 -5.79 -29.45 5.64
CA ASP A 156 -4.52 -29.66 4.94
C ASP A 156 -4.21 -28.63 3.83
N GLU A 157 -5.03 -27.59 3.63
CA GLU A 157 -4.83 -26.63 2.53
C GLU A 157 -4.10 -25.37 3.05
N ILE A 158 -2.83 -25.20 2.63
CA ILE A 158 -2.02 -24.03 2.94
C ILE A 158 -2.57 -22.81 2.17
N THR A 159 -2.82 -21.72 2.87
CA THR A 159 -3.25 -20.45 2.29
C THR A 159 -2.19 -19.37 2.43
N CYS A 160 -1.96 -18.57 1.37
CA CYS A 160 -0.97 -17.50 1.39
C CYS A 160 -1.55 -16.21 0.85
N ALA A 161 -1.64 -15.17 1.70
CA ALA A 161 -2.14 -13.85 1.35
C ALA A 161 -1.08 -13.06 0.56
N TYR A 162 -1.53 -12.24 -0.39
CA TYR A 162 -0.67 -11.33 -1.15
C TYR A 162 -1.44 -10.08 -1.57
N SER A 163 -0.72 -8.98 -1.82
CA SER A 163 -1.33 -7.75 -2.33
C SER A 163 -1.37 -7.74 -3.85
N GLY A 164 -2.54 -7.48 -4.41
CA GLY A 164 -2.77 -7.35 -5.84
C GLY A 164 -3.78 -8.35 -6.39
N SER A 165 -4.08 -8.27 -7.68
CA SER A 165 -5.01 -9.14 -8.37
C SER A 165 -4.33 -10.42 -8.88
N ARG A 166 -5.11 -11.41 -9.32
CA ARG A 166 -4.61 -12.65 -9.94
C ARG A 166 -3.69 -12.36 -11.12
N GLY A 167 -2.58 -13.10 -11.21
CA GLY A 167 -1.53 -12.88 -12.20
C GLY A 167 -0.44 -11.91 -11.75
N ALA A 168 -0.53 -11.32 -10.55
CA ALA A 168 0.52 -10.47 -10.00
C ALA A 168 1.82 -11.25 -9.71
N TYR A 169 2.95 -10.55 -9.66
CA TYR A 169 4.25 -11.16 -9.34
C TYR A 169 4.30 -11.79 -7.95
N ALA A 170 3.55 -11.23 -6.98
CA ALA A 170 3.44 -11.82 -5.65
C ALA A 170 2.74 -13.19 -5.67
N GLU A 171 1.69 -13.36 -6.48
CA GLU A 171 1.07 -14.69 -6.70
C GLU A 171 2.04 -15.66 -7.39
N GLN A 172 2.83 -15.17 -8.34
CA GLN A 172 3.88 -15.98 -8.97
C GLN A 172 4.92 -16.43 -7.95
N ALA A 173 5.32 -15.54 -7.01
CA ALA A 173 6.23 -15.86 -5.93
C ALA A 173 5.67 -16.94 -5.00
N ILE A 174 4.37 -16.89 -4.67
CA ILE A 174 3.67 -17.95 -3.91
C ILE A 174 3.76 -19.29 -4.63
N ASN A 175 3.36 -19.31 -5.91
CA ASN A 175 3.37 -20.53 -6.71
C ASN A 175 4.77 -21.15 -6.82
N HIS A 176 5.82 -20.32 -6.95
CA HIS A 176 7.20 -20.78 -6.97
C HIS A 176 7.66 -21.28 -5.60
N TYR A 177 7.32 -20.56 -4.54
CA TYR A 177 7.77 -20.92 -3.17
C TYR A 177 7.15 -22.24 -2.67
N PHE A 178 5.89 -22.47 -3.00
CA PHE A 178 5.11 -23.63 -2.54
C PHE A 178 4.91 -24.70 -3.63
N ASP A 179 5.62 -24.63 -4.75
CA ASP A 179 5.45 -25.54 -5.89
C ASP A 179 3.97 -25.74 -6.31
N GLY A 180 3.21 -24.64 -6.22
CA GLY A 180 1.78 -24.62 -6.58
C GLY A 180 0.83 -25.30 -5.58
N THR A 181 1.30 -25.70 -4.40
CA THR A 181 0.47 -26.41 -3.39
C THR A 181 -0.30 -25.44 -2.49
N ALA A 182 0.09 -24.16 -2.41
CA ALA A 182 -0.61 -23.17 -1.61
C ALA A 182 -1.70 -22.46 -2.42
N THR A 183 -2.81 -22.16 -1.76
CA THR A 183 -3.90 -21.35 -2.34
C THR A 183 -3.64 -19.87 -2.10
N PRO A 184 -3.44 -19.06 -3.19
CA PRO A 184 -3.22 -17.62 -3.06
C PRO A 184 -4.49 -16.88 -2.67
N VAL A 185 -4.40 -15.98 -1.68
CA VAL A 185 -5.48 -15.13 -1.19
C VAL A 185 -5.17 -13.67 -1.51
N SER A 186 -5.94 -13.06 -2.42
CA SER A 186 -5.74 -11.68 -2.85
C SER A 186 -6.20 -10.69 -1.78
N CYS A 187 -5.37 -9.66 -1.52
CA CYS A 187 -5.65 -8.53 -0.65
C CYS A 187 -5.48 -7.22 -1.43
N ASN A 188 -6.14 -6.13 -1.01
CA ASN A 188 -6.11 -4.87 -1.73
C ASN A 188 -4.79 -4.10 -1.53
N ASN A 189 -4.14 -4.27 -0.38
CA ASN A 189 -2.89 -3.59 -0.02
C ASN A 189 -2.02 -4.46 0.90
N PHE A 190 -0.79 -4.03 1.14
CA PHE A 190 0.15 -4.79 1.96
C PHE A 190 -0.32 -4.94 3.41
N ARG A 191 -0.91 -3.90 4.01
CA ARG A 191 -1.40 -3.96 5.38
C ARG A 191 -2.48 -5.04 5.55
N GLU A 192 -3.36 -5.22 4.56
CA GLU A 192 -4.36 -6.30 4.58
C GLU A 192 -3.73 -7.69 4.54
N VAL A 193 -2.56 -7.86 3.89
CA VAL A 193 -1.81 -9.12 3.93
C VAL A 193 -1.39 -9.45 5.35
N PHE A 194 -0.78 -8.50 6.06
CA PHE A 194 -0.41 -8.68 7.47
C PHE A 194 -1.62 -8.95 8.36
N GLN A 195 -2.71 -8.21 8.14
CA GLN A 195 -3.94 -8.41 8.90
C GLN A 195 -4.58 -9.77 8.64
N ALA A 196 -4.54 -10.27 7.39
CA ALA A 196 -5.07 -11.59 7.05
C ALA A 196 -4.30 -12.71 7.75
N VAL A 197 -2.97 -12.59 7.86
CA VAL A 197 -2.13 -13.52 8.62
C VAL A 197 -2.44 -13.42 10.12
N LYS A 198 -2.50 -12.21 10.67
CA LYS A 198 -2.82 -11.98 12.09
C LYS A 198 -4.18 -12.52 12.49
N ASP A 199 -5.20 -12.33 11.64
CA ASP A 199 -6.57 -12.82 11.87
C ASP A 199 -6.72 -14.33 11.63
N GLY A 200 -5.68 -15.04 11.17
CA GLY A 200 -5.73 -16.46 10.81
C GLY A 200 -6.58 -16.74 9.54
N LYS A 201 -6.84 -15.73 8.72
CA LYS A 201 -7.53 -15.89 7.43
C LYS A 201 -6.61 -16.48 6.37
N ALA A 202 -5.31 -16.29 6.51
CA ALA A 202 -4.27 -16.93 5.74
C ALA A 202 -3.20 -17.47 6.69
N ASP A 203 -2.59 -18.59 6.31
CA ASP A 203 -1.52 -19.22 7.11
C ASP A 203 -0.23 -18.43 6.94
N PHE A 204 -0.02 -17.87 5.74
CA PHE A 204 1.15 -17.09 5.35
C PHE A 204 0.76 -15.81 4.63
N GLY A 205 1.74 -14.89 4.53
CA GLY A 205 1.68 -13.73 3.65
C GLY A 205 2.95 -13.61 2.81
N MET A 206 2.81 -13.28 1.52
CA MET A 206 3.92 -13.04 0.60
C MET A 206 4.01 -11.53 0.32
N ILE A 207 5.09 -10.90 0.78
CA ILE A 207 5.28 -9.44 0.70
C ILE A 207 6.57 -9.09 -0.04
N PRO A 208 6.56 -8.18 -1.03
CA PRO A 208 7.77 -7.68 -1.66
C PRO A 208 8.52 -6.74 -0.71
N VAL A 209 9.83 -6.87 -0.59
CA VAL A 209 10.64 -5.99 0.27
C VAL A 209 11.70 -5.21 -0.49
N GLU A 210 12.10 -5.71 -1.66
CA GLU A 210 13.13 -5.07 -2.47
C GLU A 210 13.00 -5.45 -3.94
N ASN A 211 13.24 -4.50 -4.83
CA ASN A 211 13.47 -4.76 -6.23
C ASN A 211 14.87 -4.29 -6.61
N SER A 212 15.62 -5.10 -7.37
CA SER A 212 17.01 -4.83 -7.72
C SER A 212 17.25 -3.55 -8.52
N LEU A 213 16.21 -3.01 -9.18
CA LEU A 213 16.27 -1.78 -9.97
C LEU A 213 15.54 -0.61 -9.29
N ALA A 214 14.44 -0.88 -8.58
CA ALA A 214 13.60 0.16 -7.98
C ALA A 214 13.88 0.41 -6.48
N GLY A 215 14.68 -0.46 -5.85
CA GLY A 215 15.03 -0.36 -4.44
C GLY A 215 14.00 -0.94 -3.49
N SER A 216 13.98 -0.43 -2.26
CA SER A 216 13.23 -0.99 -1.13
C SER A 216 11.74 -0.65 -1.17
N VAL A 217 10.90 -1.61 -0.79
CA VAL A 217 9.46 -1.43 -0.57
C VAL A 217 9.25 -1.07 0.91
N TYR A 218 9.39 0.21 1.22
CA TYR A 218 9.45 0.73 2.57
C TYR A 218 8.23 0.43 3.43
N GLU A 219 7.03 0.44 2.84
CA GLU A 219 5.77 0.16 3.54
C GLU A 219 5.79 -1.19 4.25
N ASN A 220 6.41 -2.21 3.66
CA ASN A 220 6.46 -3.54 4.25
C ASN A 220 7.43 -3.63 5.45
N TYR A 221 8.49 -2.82 5.48
CA TYR A 221 9.31 -2.68 6.69
C TYR A 221 8.57 -1.98 7.81
N ASP A 222 7.80 -0.95 7.49
CA ASP A 222 6.96 -0.24 8.46
C ASP A 222 5.85 -1.17 9.01
N ASN A 223 5.30 -2.05 8.18
CA ASN A 223 4.34 -3.05 8.62
C ASN A 223 4.98 -4.12 9.52
N LEU A 224 6.22 -4.56 9.25
CA LEU A 224 6.95 -5.49 10.13
C LEU A 224 7.17 -4.92 11.55
N LEU A 225 7.25 -3.57 11.68
CA LEU A 225 7.30 -2.91 12.99
C LEU A 225 5.94 -2.86 13.68
N ARG A 226 4.86 -2.67 12.90
CA ARG A 226 3.49 -2.52 13.44
C ARG A 226 2.87 -3.83 13.91
N PHE A 227 3.25 -4.93 13.27
CA PHE A 227 2.72 -6.27 13.52
C PHE A 227 3.80 -7.09 14.25
N ASP A 228 3.95 -6.85 15.55
CA ASP A 228 4.99 -7.45 16.39
C ASP A 228 4.81 -8.95 16.65
N ASP A 229 3.61 -9.46 16.39
CA ASP A 229 3.22 -10.87 16.43
C ASP A 229 3.49 -11.63 15.12
N ILE A 230 4.03 -10.94 14.10
CA ILE A 230 4.41 -11.55 12.82
C ILE A 230 5.92 -11.74 12.73
N ALA A 231 6.31 -12.88 12.14
CA ALA A 231 7.70 -13.21 11.89
C ALA A 231 7.93 -13.67 10.45
N ILE A 232 9.19 -13.60 10.00
CA ILE A 232 9.62 -14.01 8.68
C ILE A 232 9.97 -15.50 8.72
N SER A 233 9.36 -16.28 7.84
CA SER A 233 9.57 -17.74 7.74
C SER A 233 10.23 -18.19 6.44
N GLY A 234 10.39 -17.29 5.47
CA GLY A 234 11.01 -17.60 4.19
C GLY A 234 11.31 -16.38 3.35
N SER A 235 12.07 -16.58 2.29
CA SER A 235 12.35 -15.56 1.27
C SER A 235 12.51 -16.20 -0.10
N ILE A 236 12.09 -15.50 -1.14
CA ILE A 236 12.30 -15.90 -2.52
C ILE A 236 12.70 -14.69 -3.37
N LYS A 237 13.68 -14.90 -4.28
CA LYS A 237 14.06 -13.95 -5.30
C LYS A 237 13.41 -14.35 -6.62
N LEU A 238 12.45 -13.57 -7.07
CA LEU A 238 11.73 -13.80 -8.31
C LEU A 238 12.22 -12.86 -9.38
N ARG A 239 12.59 -13.40 -10.55
CA ARG A 239 12.87 -12.59 -11.74
C ARG A 239 11.58 -11.95 -12.24
N ILE A 240 11.63 -10.64 -12.47
CA ILE A 240 10.51 -9.86 -13.01
C ILE A 240 10.69 -9.76 -14.51
N GLU A 241 9.88 -10.51 -15.24
CA GLU A 241 9.85 -10.52 -16.70
C GLU A 241 8.55 -9.87 -17.18
N HIS A 242 8.68 -8.85 -18.01
CA HIS A 242 7.54 -8.14 -18.58
C HIS A 242 7.19 -8.69 -19.95
N SER A 243 5.90 -8.78 -20.23
CA SER A 243 5.36 -9.21 -21.52
C SER A 243 4.38 -8.18 -22.05
N LEU A 244 4.34 -8.04 -23.38
CA LEU A 244 3.35 -7.28 -24.10
C LEU A 244 2.17 -8.20 -24.45
N LEU A 245 0.97 -7.86 -23.94
CA LEU A 245 -0.23 -8.64 -24.13
C LEU A 245 -1.31 -7.82 -24.83
N THR A 246 -2.07 -8.45 -25.73
CA THR A 246 -3.23 -7.83 -26.39
C THR A 246 -4.36 -8.85 -26.55
N CYS A 247 -5.52 -8.41 -27.03
CA CYS A 247 -6.62 -9.31 -27.35
C CYS A 247 -6.30 -10.19 -28.57
N LYS A 248 -7.03 -11.28 -28.71
CA LYS A 248 -6.89 -12.24 -29.81
C LYS A 248 -6.93 -11.56 -31.17
N GLY A 249 -5.90 -11.87 -32.00
CA GLY A 249 -5.75 -11.32 -33.33
C GLY A 249 -5.05 -9.97 -33.40
N GLY A 250 -4.65 -9.39 -32.26
CA GLY A 250 -3.77 -8.22 -32.23
C GLY A 250 -2.32 -8.62 -32.54
N ASN A 251 -1.56 -7.68 -33.07
CA ASN A 251 -0.13 -7.82 -33.34
C ASN A 251 0.59 -6.50 -33.07
N ILE A 252 1.91 -6.50 -33.11
CA ILE A 252 2.72 -5.33 -32.76
C ILE A 252 2.41 -4.11 -33.64
N ASP A 253 2.10 -4.32 -34.92
CA ASP A 253 1.82 -3.25 -35.88
C ASP A 253 0.42 -2.65 -35.70
N SER A 254 -0.50 -3.36 -35.05
CA SER A 254 -1.86 -2.88 -34.80
C SER A 254 -1.95 -2.00 -33.55
N ILE A 255 -0.94 -2.04 -32.66
CA ILE A 255 -0.98 -1.36 -31.35
C ILE A 255 -0.83 0.15 -31.53
N LYS A 256 -1.71 0.89 -30.87
CA LYS A 256 -1.68 2.36 -30.77
C LYS A 256 -1.56 2.85 -29.33
N THR A 257 -2.09 2.06 -28.35
CA THR A 257 -2.10 2.45 -26.96
C THR A 257 -1.61 1.30 -26.09
N VAL A 258 -0.65 1.58 -25.22
CA VAL A 258 -0.10 0.63 -24.26
C VAL A 258 -0.42 1.09 -22.84
N TYR A 259 -0.91 0.16 -22.03
CA TYR A 259 -1.32 0.36 -20.63
C TYR A 259 -0.35 -0.35 -19.71
N SER A 260 0.07 0.28 -18.64
CA SER A 260 0.86 -0.35 -17.57
C SER A 260 0.92 0.52 -16.31
N HIS A 261 1.49 -0.02 -15.24
CA HIS A 261 1.93 0.75 -14.10
C HIS A 261 3.14 1.63 -14.48
N PRO A 262 3.32 2.85 -13.93
CA PRO A 262 4.46 3.71 -14.22
C PRO A 262 5.82 3.02 -14.12
N GLN A 263 5.99 2.16 -13.11
CA GLN A 263 7.21 1.36 -12.94
C GLN A 263 7.40 0.34 -14.05
N GLY A 264 6.32 -0.27 -14.58
CA GLY A 264 6.40 -1.18 -15.74
C GLY A 264 6.89 -0.46 -16.99
N PHE A 265 6.44 0.77 -17.23
CA PHE A 265 6.94 1.61 -18.31
C PHE A 265 8.43 1.94 -18.14
N ALA A 266 8.83 2.37 -16.93
CA ALA A 266 10.22 2.69 -16.62
C ALA A 266 11.16 1.48 -16.84
N GLN A 267 10.69 0.27 -16.50
CA GLN A 267 11.45 -0.96 -16.67
C GLN A 267 11.51 -1.46 -18.13
N CYS A 268 10.62 -0.99 -19.01
CA CYS A 268 10.56 -1.37 -20.42
C CYS A 268 10.98 -0.23 -21.38
N GLN A 269 11.74 0.74 -20.89
CA GLN A 269 12.02 1.99 -21.61
C GLN A 269 12.68 1.75 -22.99
N GLU A 270 13.68 0.88 -23.11
CA GLU A 270 14.36 0.62 -24.39
C GLU A 270 13.43 -0.05 -25.42
N PHE A 271 12.51 -0.89 -24.96
CA PHE A 271 11.49 -1.47 -25.81
C PHE A 271 10.53 -0.42 -26.32
N LEU A 272 10.02 0.42 -25.42
CA LEU A 272 9.07 1.49 -25.76
C LEU A 272 9.67 2.58 -26.66
N GLN A 273 10.97 2.86 -26.56
CA GLN A 273 11.67 3.80 -27.46
C GLN A 273 11.70 3.34 -28.92
N LYS A 274 11.51 2.05 -29.20
CA LYS A 274 11.39 1.52 -30.57
C LYS A 274 10.02 1.77 -31.19
N HIS A 275 9.04 2.17 -30.36
CA HIS A 275 7.64 2.42 -30.74
C HIS A 275 7.16 3.78 -30.25
N PRO A 276 7.79 4.89 -30.70
CA PRO A 276 7.47 6.24 -30.24
C PRO A 276 6.06 6.70 -30.64
N GLU A 277 5.42 6.01 -31.55
CA GLU A 277 4.04 6.25 -32.01
C GLU A 277 2.98 5.78 -31.02
N TRP A 278 3.34 4.91 -30.05
CA TRP A 278 2.39 4.40 -29.08
C TRP A 278 2.06 5.42 -28.01
N LYS A 279 0.77 5.53 -27.70
CA LYS A 279 0.28 6.30 -26.55
C LYS A 279 0.42 5.46 -25.29
N LEU A 280 1.16 5.94 -24.28
CA LEU A 280 1.30 5.30 -22.98
C LEU A 280 0.24 5.80 -22.02
N VAL A 281 -0.46 4.89 -21.34
CA VAL A 281 -1.52 5.19 -20.36
C VAL A 281 -1.24 4.46 -19.06
N GLU A 282 -1.09 5.23 -18.00
CA GLU A 282 -0.79 4.71 -16.66
C GLU A 282 -2.01 4.07 -16.01
N CYS A 283 -1.79 2.95 -15.33
CA CYS A 283 -2.76 2.21 -14.54
C CYS A 283 -2.24 1.99 -13.11
N SER A 284 -3.13 1.67 -12.19
CA SER A 284 -2.79 1.44 -10.77
C SER A 284 -1.90 0.20 -10.55
N SER A 285 -1.96 -0.79 -11.45
CA SER A 285 -1.08 -1.96 -11.47
C SER A 285 -0.96 -2.53 -12.88
N THR A 286 0.02 -3.40 -13.09
CA THR A 286 0.20 -4.12 -14.38
C THR A 286 -0.95 -5.08 -14.65
N THR A 287 -1.53 -5.69 -13.61
CA THR A 287 -2.72 -6.55 -13.74
C THR A 287 -3.99 -5.76 -14.07
N ALA A 288 -4.17 -4.57 -13.46
CA ALA A 288 -5.27 -3.67 -13.81
C ALA A 288 -5.17 -3.19 -15.27
N ALA A 289 -3.95 -2.96 -15.78
CA ALA A 289 -3.73 -2.64 -17.17
C ALA A 289 -4.18 -3.76 -18.11
N ALA A 290 -3.86 -5.02 -17.78
CA ALA A 290 -4.27 -6.17 -18.57
C ALA A 290 -5.81 -6.35 -18.55
N GLN A 291 -6.44 -6.22 -17.39
CA GLN A 291 -7.91 -6.28 -17.27
C GLN A 291 -8.58 -5.20 -18.13
N LEU A 292 -8.06 -3.97 -18.08
CA LEU A 292 -8.59 -2.87 -18.92
C LEU A 292 -8.45 -3.15 -20.42
N VAL A 293 -7.34 -3.77 -20.85
CA VAL A 293 -7.15 -4.16 -22.27
C VAL A 293 -8.10 -5.29 -22.65
N GLU A 294 -8.34 -6.26 -21.75
CA GLU A 294 -9.34 -7.32 -21.97
C GLU A 294 -10.75 -6.74 -22.12
N GLU A 295 -11.16 -5.83 -21.23
CA GLU A 295 -12.46 -5.15 -21.29
C GLU A 295 -12.64 -4.36 -22.61
N LYS A 296 -11.59 -3.64 -23.05
CA LYS A 296 -11.62 -2.87 -24.29
C LYS A 296 -11.71 -3.77 -25.53
N ASN A 297 -11.18 -4.99 -25.46
CA ASN A 297 -11.20 -6.01 -26.51
C ASN A 297 -10.90 -5.46 -27.91
N SER A 298 -9.86 -4.66 -28.04
CA SER A 298 -9.44 -4.02 -29.29
C SER A 298 -7.97 -4.32 -29.59
N PRO A 299 -7.65 -4.75 -30.84
CA PRO A 299 -6.27 -5.06 -31.24
C PRO A 299 -5.34 -3.83 -31.24
N GLU A 300 -5.89 -2.63 -31.11
CA GLU A 300 -5.12 -1.39 -30.98
C GLU A 300 -4.61 -1.13 -29.56
N ASN A 301 -5.04 -1.94 -28.58
CA ASN A 301 -4.68 -1.79 -27.18
C ASN A 301 -3.79 -2.96 -26.73
N ALA A 302 -2.74 -2.67 -26.00
CA ALA A 302 -1.89 -3.66 -25.36
C ALA A 302 -1.60 -3.31 -23.90
N ALA A 303 -1.24 -4.31 -23.11
CA ALA A 303 -0.79 -4.15 -21.74
C ALA A 303 0.64 -4.64 -21.58
N ILE A 304 1.44 -3.95 -20.75
CA ILE A 304 2.70 -4.49 -20.24
C ILE A 304 2.42 -5.06 -18.85
N ALA A 305 2.55 -6.38 -18.72
CA ALA A 305 2.30 -7.11 -17.48
C ALA A 305 3.12 -8.40 -17.41
N SER A 306 2.97 -9.15 -16.30
CA SER A 306 3.52 -10.50 -16.18
C SER A 306 2.84 -11.45 -17.19
N ILE A 307 3.60 -12.39 -17.76
CA ILE A 307 3.05 -13.45 -18.61
C ILE A 307 1.95 -14.27 -17.92
N ASN A 308 1.99 -14.36 -16.59
CA ASN A 308 0.99 -15.12 -15.82
C ASN A 308 -0.42 -14.52 -15.89
N VAL A 309 -0.53 -13.24 -16.19
CA VAL A 309 -1.85 -12.59 -16.38
C VAL A 309 -2.63 -13.23 -17.53
N ALA A 310 -1.93 -13.73 -18.59
CA ALA A 310 -2.57 -14.43 -19.69
C ALA A 310 -3.33 -15.73 -19.27
N LYS A 311 -2.99 -16.31 -18.11
CA LYS A 311 -3.68 -17.47 -17.55
C LYS A 311 -5.09 -17.14 -17.03
N TYR A 312 -5.31 -15.87 -16.68
CA TYR A 312 -6.55 -15.38 -16.04
C TYR A 312 -7.33 -14.41 -16.91
N THR A 313 -6.80 -14.08 -18.08
CA THR A 313 -7.43 -13.19 -19.07
C THR A 313 -7.48 -13.89 -20.44
N LYS A 314 -8.27 -13.34 -21.36
CA LYS A 314 -8.32 -13.80 -22.76
C LYS A 314 -7.27 -13.13 -23.63
N LEU A 315 -6.25 -12.51 -23.02
CA LEU A 315 -5.18 -11.84 -23.72
C LEU A 315 -4.13 -12.86 -24.20
N GLU A 316 -3.55 -12.56 -25.35
CA GLU A 316 -2.45 -13.32 -25.95
C GLU A 316 -1.14 -12.54 -25.75
N VAL A 317 -0.07 -13.28 -25.46
CA VAL A 317 1.27 -12.70 -25.34
C VAL A 317 1.84 -12.49 -26.72
N ILE A 318 2.16 -11.24 -27.07
CA ILE A 318 2.82 -10.90 -28.35
C ILE A 318 4.32 -11.06 -28.21
N GLN A 319 4.88 -10.55 -27.12
CA GLN A 319 6.33 -10.57 -26.88
C GLN A 319 6.60 -10.63 -25.38
N SER A 320 7.54 -11.49 -24.99
CA SER A 320 8.05 -11.61 -23.62
C SER A 320 9.48 -11.08 -23.54
N GLY A 321 9.95 -10.80 -22.31
CA GLY A 321 11.32 -10.34 -22.07
C GLY A 321 11.56 -8.94 -22.65
N ILE A 322 10.59 -8.04 -22.46
CA ILE A 322 10.66 -6.66 -22.99
C ILE A 322 11.25 -5.67 -21.99
N GLU A 323 11.61 -6.13 -20.79
CA GLU A 323 12.33 -5.31 -19.81
C GLU A 323 13.72 -4.91 -20.33
N THR A 324 14.13 -3.68 -20.03
CA THR A 324 15.44 -3.11 -20.42
C THR A 324 16.60 -3.84 -19.74
N ASP A 325 16.44 -4.26 -18.49
CA ASP A 325 17.46 -5.01 -17.75
C ASP A 325 16.93 -6.38 -17.31
N ALA A 326 17.51 -7.44 -17.86
CA ALA A 326 17.16 -8.83 -17.52
C ALA A 326 17.52 -9.23 -16.07
N ARG A 327 18.29 -8.39 -15.35
CA ARG A 327 18.65 -8.55 -13.94
C ARG A 327 17.61 -7.91 -13.00
N ASN A 328 16.36 -7.78 -13.45
CA ASN A 328 15.26 -7.29 -12.67
C ASN A 328 14.72 -8.42 -11.77
N TYR A 329 15.05 -8.35 -10.49
CA TYR A 329 14.58 -9.30 -9.48
C TYR A 329 13.83 -8.56 -8.38
N THR A 330 12.75 -9.17 -7.90
CA THR A 330 12.08 -8.74 -6.67
C THR A 330 12.27 -9.81 -5.62
N ARG A 331 12.73 -9.39 -4.44
CA ARG A 331 12.79 -10.22 -3.25
C ARG A 331 11.49 -10.11 -2.49
N PHE A 332 10.89 -11.26 -2.23
CA PHE A 332 9.70 -11.42 -1.40
C PHE A 332 10.07 -12.09 -0.09
N LEU A 333 9.42 -11.68 0.99
CA LEU A 333 9.45 -12.39 2.26
C LEU A 333 8.15 -13.15 2.46
N LEU A 334 8.25 -14.34 3.00
CA LEU A 334 7.14 -15.11 3.52
C LEU A 334 7.00 -14.79 5.00
N ILE A 335 5.83 -14.34 5.41
CA ILE A 335 5.50 -14.01 6.80
C ILE A 335 4.42 -14.92 7.34
N GLN A 336 4.46 -15.18 8.66
CA GLN A 336 3.45 -15.92 9.39
C GLN A 336 3.38 -15.46 10.85
N LEU A 337 2.41 -15.95 11.62
CA LEU A 337 2.38 -15.70 13.07
C LEU A 337 3.63 -16.30 13.73
N ALA A 338 4.27 -15.53 14.61
CA ALA A 338 5.47 -15.95 15.31
C ALA A 338 5.28 -17.28 16.10
N ASP A 339 4.11 -17.48 16.69
CA ASP A 339 3.74 -18.70 17.41
C ASP A 339 3.64 -19.96 16.52
N ASN A 340 3.61 -19.79 15.20
CA ASN A 340 3.47 -20.87 14.23
C ASN A 340 4.79 -21.27 13.57
N ILE A 341 5.88 -20.53 13.77
CA ILE A 341 7.19 -20.80 13.11
C ILE A 341 7.68 -22.25 13.37
N ASN A 342 7.48 -22.77 14.57
CA ASN A 342 7.92 -24.12 14.91
C ASN A 342 6.87 -25.21 14.60
N LYS A 343 5.68 -24.82 14.12
CA LYS A 343 4.57 -25.76 13.86
C LYS A 343 4.44 -26.12 12.39
N THR A 344 4.92 -25.24 11.50
CA THR A 344 4.79 -25.41 10.06
C THR A 344 6.17 -25.41 9.43
N VAL A 345 6.65 -26.56 9.01
CA VAL A 345 7.89 -26.70 8.23
C VAL A 345 7.56 -26.32 6.79
N VAL A 346 8.01 -25.16 6.35
CA VAL A 346 7.73 -24.64 4.99
C VAL A 346 8.80 -25.08 3.98
N SER A 347 9.96 -25.50 4.46
CA SER A 347 11.07 -25.97 3.63
C SER A 347 11.93 -26.97 4.40
N ASP A 348 12.28 -28.05 3.73
CA ASP A 348 13.26 -29.05 4.24
C ASP A 348 14.70 -28.53 4.19
N THR A 349 14.92 -27.33 3.65
CA THR A 349 16.25 -26.73 3.52
C THR A 349 16.68 -26.09 4.84
N LYS A 350 17.95 -26.29 5.20
CA LYS A 350 18.54 -25.64 6.38
C LYS A 350 18.46 -24.11 6.20
N PRO A 351 18.05 -23.35 7.24
CA PRO A 351 18.03 -21.90 7.18
C PRO A 351 19.42 -21.33 6.80
N ASN A 352 19.44 -20.42 5.84
CA ASN A 352 20.65 -19.78 5.35
C ASN A 352 20.66 -18.26 5.53
N MET A 353 19.55 -17.71 6.02
CA MET A 353 19.37 -16.27 6.24
C MET A 353 18.68 -15.99 7.56
N ALA A 354 18.94 -14.82 8.11
CA ALA A 354 18.11 -14.25 9.17
C ALA A 354 17.96 -12.73 8.98
N THR A 355 16.87 -12.18 9.50
CA THR A 355 16.65 -10.73 9.57
C THR A 355 16.55 -10.31 11.02
N ILE A 356 17.36 -9.29 11.39
CA ILE A 356 17.38 -8.68 12.71
C ILE A 356 16.96 -7.21 12.56
N SER A 357 16.07 -6.74 13.42
CA SER A 357 15.79 -5.31 13.57
C SER A 357 16.40 -4.79 14.87
N PHE A 358 16.94 -3.57 14.82
CA PHE A 358 17.47 -2.90 16.00
C PHE A 358 17.42 -1.37 15.84
N ASN A 359 17.22 -0.66 16.95
CA ASN A 359 17.41 0.77 17.01
C ASN A 359 18.64 1.08 17.86
N VAL A 360 19.47 2.02 17.39
CA VAL A 360 20.70 2.38 18.09
C VAL A 360 20.43 3.43 19.17
N LYS A 361 21.25 3.41 20.24
CA LYS A 361 21.27 4.49 21.22
C LYS A 361 21.74 5.78 20.55
N ASP A 362 21.23 6.91 21.01
CA ASP A 362 21.62 8.24 20.51
C ASP A 362 22.98 8.66 21.10
N GLU A 363 24.02 7.92 20.72
CA GLU A 363 25.40 8.13 21.13
C GLU A 363 26.32 8.11 19.91
N VAL A 364 27.42 8.86 19.96
CA VAL A 364 28.40 8.91 18.88
C VAL A 364 29.04 7.54 18.67
N GLY A 365 28.89 6.97 17.46
CA GLY A 365 29.49 5.70 17.09
C GLY A 365 28.60 4.48 17.33
N SER A 366 27.39 4.59 17.92
CA SER A 366 26.52 3.45 18.25
C SER A 366 26.26 2.52 17.07
N LEU A 367 26.01 3.06 15.87
CA LEU A 367 25.84 2.23 14.66
C LEU A 367 27.13 1.48 14.31
N TYR A 368 28.29 2.14 14.41
CA TYR A 368 29.58 1.49 14.17
C TYR A 368 29.81 0.32 15.15
N ASP A 369 29.50 0.51 16.42
CA ASP A 369 29.62 -0.53 17.43
C ASP A 369 28.68 -1.70 17.16
N CYS A 370 27.42 -1.42 16.74
CA CYS A 370 26.50 -2.47 16.31
C CYS A 370 27.03 -3.27 15.10
N LEU A 371 27.58 -2.60 14.10
CA LEU A 371 28.21 -3.27 12.96
C LEU A 371 29.47 -4.05 13.38
N GLY A 372 30.20 -3.54 14.37
CA GLY A 372 31.34 -4.21 15.00
C GLY A 372 30.99 -5.58 15.60
N VAL A 373 29.79 -5.72 16.19
CA VAL A 373 29.30 -6.98 16.73
C VAL A 373 29.25 -8.06 15.66
N PHE A 374 28.64 -7.79 14.48
CA PHE A 374 28.55 -8.76 13.40
C PHE A 374 29.93 -9.19 12.89
N ARG A 375 30.88 -8.25 12.81
CA ARG A 375 32.26 -8.54 12.45
C ARG A 375 32.94 -9.44 13.49
N GLU A 376 32.76 -9.16 14.78
CA GLU A 376 33.39 -9.92 15.88
C GLU A 376 32.95 -11.37 15.92
N ILE A 377 31.66 -11.62 15.66
CA ILE A 377 31.10 -12.98 15.63
C ILE A 377 31.20 -13.66 14.26
N GLY A 378 31.78 -12.97 13.26
CA GLY A 378 32.02 -13.53 11.93
C GLY A 378 30.77 -13.68 11.04
N ILE A 379 29.70 -12.93 11.33
CA ILE A 379 28.48 -12.91 10.51
C ILE A 379 28.58 -11.88 9.42
N SER A 380 28.29 -12.27 8.18
CA SER A 380 28.22 -11.37 7.04
C SER A 380 26.86 -10.71 6.93
N LEU A 381 26.84 -9.36 6.83
CA LEU A 381 25.65 -8.60 6.48
C LEU A 381 25.47 -8.62 4.96
N SER A 382 24.35 -9.13 4.49
CA SER A 382 23.98 -9.08 3.07
C SER A 382 23.21 -7.82 2.74
N ARG A 383 22.56 -7.18 3.76
CA ARG A 383 21.82 -5.96 3.62
C ARG A 383 21.74 -5.20 4.93
N LEU A 384 21.65 -3.86 4.81
CA LEU A 384 21.33 -2.97 5.92
C LEU A 384 20.40 -1.86 5.41
N GLU A 385 19.22 -1.75 6.01
CA GLU A 385 18.21 -0.73 5.67
C GLU A 385 17.87 0.06 6.94
N SER A 386 17.61 1.36 6.80
CA SER A 386 17.18 2.20 7.92
C SER A 386 15.81 2.81 7.67
N ARG A 387 14.95 2.80 8.69
CA ARG A 387 13.61 3.39 8.62
C ARG A 387 13.38 4.33 9.80
N PRO A 388 12.82 5.54 9.59
CA PRO A 388 12.40 6.39 10.69
C PRO A 388 11.34 5.69 11.55
N ILE A 389 11.46 5.79 12.86
CA ILE A 389 10.44 5.26 13.78
C ILE A 389 9.31 6.28 13.88
N GLN A 390 8.09 5.86 13.51
CA GLN A 390 6.91 6.71 13.57
C GLN A 390 6.66 7.18 15.02
N GLY A 391 6.39 8.47 15.19
CA GLY A 391 6.17 9.07 16.52
C GLY A 391 7.45 9.37 17.32
N SER A 392 8.65 9.03 16.81
CA SER A 392 9.92 9.28 17.45
C SER A 392 10.86 10.04 16.51
N PRO A 393 10.78 11.38 16.44
CA PRO A 393 11.62 12.18 15.54
C PRO A 393 13.11 11.86 15.71
N TRP A 394 13.82 11.70 14.58
CA TRP A 394 15.26 11.42 14.51
C TRP A 394 15.70 10.05 15.02
N LYS A 395 14.78 9.18 15.46
CA LYS A 395 15.09 7.78 15.76
C LYS A 395 14.86 6.88 14.55
N TYR A 396 15.77 5.92 14.37
CA TYR A 396 15.75 5.00 13.22
C TYR A 396 15.77 3.55 13.69
N MET A 397 14.93 2.73 13.06
CA MET A 397 15.02 1.28 13.11
C MET A 397 15.91 0.81 11.97
N PHE A 398 16.88 -0.02 12.27
CA PHE A 398 17.72 -0.69 11.29
C PHE A 398 17.26 -2.12 11.09
N TYR A 399 17.24 -2.55 9.84
CA TYR A 399 16.99 -3.94 9.45
C TYR A 399 18.25 -4.48 8.81
N ALA A 400 18.80 -5.54 9.40
CA ALA A 400 19.98 -6.22 8.91
C ALA A 400 19.61 -7.64 8.47
N ASP A 401 19.86 -7.94 7.20
CA ASP A 401 19.82 -9.30 6.70
C ASP A 401 21.21 -9.91 6.84
N VAL A 402 21.29 -11.05 7.48
CA VAL A 402 22.53 -11.76 7.75
C VAL A 402 22.53 -13.13 7.08
N ALA A 403 23.64 -13.46 6.43
CA ALA A 403 23.86 -14.76 5.85
C ALA A 403 24.36 -15.73 6.92
N LEU A 404 23.72 -16.89 7.04
CA LEU A 404 24.11 -17.96 7.96
C LEU A 404 24.96 -18.99 7.25
N SER A 405 26.02 -19.43 7.90
CA SER A 405 26.91 -20.46 7.35
C SER A 405 26.36 -21.86 7.62
N ASP A 406 26.52 -22.78 6.68
CA ASP A 406 26.18 -24.19 6.87
C ASP A 406 27.02 -24.91 7.95
N LYS A 407 28.16 -24.31 8.32
CA LYS A 407 29.13 -24.87 9.24
C LYS A 407 28.86 -24.60 10.70
N ASP A 408 28.08 -23.55 10.99
CA ASP A 408 27.81 -23.05 12.32
C ASP A 408 26.33 -23.25 12.68
N ASP A 409 26.03 -23.37 13.97
CA ASP A 409 24.67 -23.27 14.45
C ASP A 409 24.22 -21.80 14.36
N GLY A 410 23.55 -21.46 13.24
CA GLY A 410 23.07 -20.10 12.97
C GLY A 410 22.21 -19.53 14.10
N THR A 411 21.49 -20.37 14.81
CA THR A 411 20.63 -19.96 15.94
C THR A 411 21.48 -19.52 17.13
N GLU A 412 22.56 -20.24 17.44
CA GLU A 412 23.48 -19.90 18.53
C GLU A 412 24.21 -18.60 18.23
N LEU A 413 24.72 -18.43 16.99
CA LEU A 413 25.38 -17.19 16.55
C LEU A 413 24.44 -15.97 16.62
N LEU A 414 23.18 -16.13 16.21
CA LEU A 414 22.19 -15.06 16.29
C LEU A 414 21.83 -14.68 17.72
N SER A 415 21.69 -15.65 18.60
CA SER A 415 21.46 -15.42 20.03
C SER A 415 22.65 -14.67 20.66
N LYS A 416 23.87 -14.99 20.24
CA LYS A 416 25.08 -14.27 20.67
C LYS A 416 25.07 -12.82 20.10
N ALA A 417 24.73 -12.65 18.81
CA ALA A 417 24.60 -11.34 18.19
C ALA A 417 23.60 -10.46 18.93
N GLU A 418 22.40 -10.99 19.17
CA GLU A 418 21.34 -10.29 19.89
C GLU A 418 21.79 -9.84 21.28
N ASN A 419 22.41 -10.73 22.05
CA ASN A 419 22.91 -10.40 23.39
C ASN A 419 24.01 -9.33 23.38
N MET A 420 24.88 -9.33 22.38
CA MET A 420 25.93 -8.32 22.25
C MET A 420 25.38 -6.98 21.77
N LEU A 421 24.39 -6.99 20.84
CA LEU A 421 23.72 -5.80 20.34
C LEU A 421 22.96 -5.04 21.44
N LYS A 422 22.35 -5.73 22.41
CA LYS A 422 21.65 -5.12 23.58
C LYS A 422 22.47 -4.05 24.30
N LYS A 423 23.81 -4.13 24.21
CA LYS A 423 24.69 -3.12 24.82
C LYS A 423 24.60 -1.75 24.11
N TYR A 424 24.43 -1.75 22.79
CA TYR A 424 24.51 -0.58 21.91
C TYR A 424 23.16 -0.14 21.36
N THR A 425 22.11 -0.90 21.63
CA THR A 425 20.74 -0.67 21.10
C THR A 425 19.77 -0.35 22.23
N GLU A 426 18.70 0.36 21.93
CA GLU A 426 17.54 0.49 22.83
C GLU A 426 16.65 -0.76 22.72
N GLU A 427 16.52 -1.28 21.48
CA GLU A 427 15.74 -2.48 21.18
C GLU A 427 16.45 -3.30 20.10
N VAL A 428 16.37 -4.61 20.21
CA VAL A 428 16.83 -5.55 19.18
C VAL A 428 15.88 -6.74 19.13
N LYS A 429 15.50 -7.18 17.92
CA LYS A 429 14.58 -8.28 17.70
C LYS A 429 15.04 -9.10 16.49
N VAL A 430 15.08 -10.42 16.62
CA VAL A 430 15.21 -11.34 15.48
C VAL A 430 13.81 -11.51 14.86
N LEU A 431 13.63 -11.01 13.65
CA LEU A 431 12.36 -11.07 12.93
C LEU A 431 12.10 -12.43 12.29
N GLY A 432 13.16 -13.20 12.05
CA GLY A 432 13.06 -14.56 11.53
C GLY A 432 14.40 -15.16 11.15
N ILE A 433 14.44 -16.49 11.18
CA ILE A 433 15.54 -17.35 10.69
C ILE A 433 14.91 -18.24 9.64
N TYR A 434 15.37 -18.17 8.40
CA TYR A 434 14.65 -18.76 7.29
C TYR A 434 15.57 -19.18 6.13
N SER A 435 15.01 -19.93 5.20
CA SER A 435 15.64 -20.28 3.94
C SER A 435 15.30 -19.26 2.86
N GLU A 436 16.31 -18.74 2.19
CA GLU A 436 16.14 -17.95 0.94
C GLU A 436 16.23 -18.88 -0.27
N ILE A 437 15.20 -18.89 -1.11
CA ILE A 437 15.11 -19.65 -2.36
C ILE A 437 15.42 -18.71 -3.53
N ASN A 438 16.20 -19.18 -4.50
CA ASN A 438 16.57 -18.44 -5.71
C ASN A 438 15.76 -18.91 -6.92
#